data_a13890e29b8e4f5ca5bd3f5ac8902955
#
_entry.id   a13890e29b8e4f5ca5bd3f5ac8902955
#
_cell.length_a   1.000
_cell.length_b   1.000
_cell.length_c   1.000
_cell.angle_alpha   90.00
_cell.angle_beta   90.00
_cell.angle_gamma   90.00
#
_symmetry.space_group_name_H-M   'P 1'
#
loop_
_entity.id
_entity.type
_entity.pdbx_description
1 polymer ?
#
loop_
_entity_poly.entity_id
_entity_poly.type
_entity_poly.pdbx_seq_one_letter_code
_entity_poly.pdbx_strand_id
1 'polypeptide(L)'
;MLKGKTVVLAVSGSIAAYKIASLASALKKLHANVQVLMTKNAVNFINPITFESLTGNKCLVDTFDRNFQYSVEHVALAKQADVVLVAPASANVIGKIAHGIADDMLTTTVMACKCKKIIAPAMNTNMFDNPILQDNLKILEHYGYEVISPAVGYLACGDTGAGKMPEPELLLQYILREIVYEKDMQGKRVLVTAGPTQESIDPVRFITNHSTGKMGYAIAKMCMLRGAEVTLVSGPTSIAKPEFVHVVDVVTAKEMYEEVTKRAKDQDIIIKAAAVADYRPKSVSSEKMKKKDDDLAIPMERTDDILKFLGEHKKEHQFLCGFSMETENMLENSRKKLEKKHLDMIVANNLKVEGAGFAGDTNVVTIITGQEEVSLGKMTKEETALRILDEILKATN
;
A
#
# COMPACT_ATOMS: atom_id res chain seq x y z
N MET A 1 -3.99 -8.28 -12.79
CA MET A 1 -3.73 -6.96 -12.19
C MET A 1 -2.91 -6.08 -13.14
N LEU A 2 -1.80 -6.57 -13.72
CA LEU A 2 -0.90 -5.80 -14.61
C LEU A 2 -1.03 -6.15 -16.11
N LYS A 3 -2.18 -6.64 -16.56
CA LYS A 3 -2.42 -6.94 -17.97
C LYS A 3 -2.31 -5.66 -18.83
N GLY A 4 -1.48 -5.70 -19.86
CA GLY A 4 -1.20 -4.55 -20.75
C GLY A 4 -0.12 -3.60 -20.23
N LYS A 5 0.43 -3.81 -19.02
CA LYS A 5 1.52 -3.02 -18.47
C LYS A 5 2.88 -3.64 -18.78
N THR A 6 3.84 -2.81 -19.16
CA THR A 6 5.23 -3.20 -19.43
C THR A 6 6.15 -2.72 -18.30
N VAL A 7 6.82 -3.68 -17.65
CA VAL A 7 7.81 -3.43 -16.60
C VAL A 7 9.20 -3.74 -17.14
N VAL A 8 10.10 -2.78 -17.06
CA VAL A 8 11.50 -2.95 -17.43
C VAL A 8 12.32 -3.16 -16.16
N LEU A 9 12.96 -4.33 -16.07
CA LEU A 9 13.91 -4.69 -15.02
C LEU A 9 15.33 -4.50 -15.55
N ALA A 10 16.03 -3.51 -15.03
CA ALA A 10 17.41 -3.18 -15.43
C ALA A 10 18.38 -3.72 -14.37
N VAL A 11 19.07 -4.81 -14.70
CA VAL A 11 19.89 -5.60 -13.77
C VAL A 11 21.37 -5.28 -13.95
N SER A 12 22.03 -4.77 -12.92
CA SER A 12 23.47 -4.49 -12.96
C SER A 12 24.27 -5.53 -12.15
N GLY A 13 25.61 -5.45 -12.27
CA GLY A 13 26.55 -6.43 -11.68
C GLY A 13 26.60 -6.36 -10.15
N SER A 14 25.82 -7.20 -9.50
CA SER A 14 25.82 -7.42 -8.05
C SER A 14 25.36 -8.83 -7.75
N ILE A 15 25.85 -9.41 -6.65
CA ILE A 15 25.38 -10.72 -6.16
C ILE A 15 23.85 -10.73 -5.97
N ALA A 16 23.22 -9.60 -5.63
CA ALA A 16 21.78 -9.48 -5.43
C ALA A 16 20.96 -9.71 -6.73
N ALA A 17 21.58 -9.80 -7.91
CA ALA A 17 20.90 -10.04 -9.19
C ALA A 17 20.01 -11.31 -9.18
N TYR A 18 20.37 -12.35 -8.44
CA TYR A 18 19.57 -13.58 -8.34
C TYR A 18 18.16 -13.32 -7.78
N LYS A 19 17.98 -12.33 -6.92
CA LYS A 19 16.68 -11.99 -6.34
C LYS A 19 15.71 -11.45 -7.38
N ILE A 20 16.21 -10.83 -8.45
CA ILE A 20 15.37 -10.25 -9.50
C ILE A 20 14.65 -11.33 -10.32
N ALA A 21 15.16 -12.56 -10.35
CA ALA A 21 14.46 -13.68 -10.96
C ALA A 21 13.12 -13.97 -10.25
N SER A 22 13.08 -13.90 -8.91
CA SER A 22 11.84 -14.02 -8.14
C SER A 22 10.86 -12.88 -8.42
N LEU A 23 11.35 -11.65 -8.52
CA LEU A 23 10.53 -10.48 -8.88
C LEU A 23 9.96 -10.62 -10.30
N ALA A 24 10.77 -11.03 -11.27
CA ALA A 24 10.33 -11.27 -12.65
C ALA A 24 9.19 -12.30 -12.70
N SER A 25 9.35 -13.41 -11.97
CA SER A 25 8.32 -14.45 -11.83
C SER A 25 7.04 -13.92 -11.19
N ALA A 26 7.14 -13.11 -10.12
CA ALA A 26 5.98 -12.50 -9.46
C ALA A 26 5.22 -11.55 -10.39
N LEU A 27 5.93 -10.71 -11.14
CA LEU A 27 5.33 -9.80 -12.14
C LEU A 27 4.62 -10.55 -13.27
N LYS A 28 5.18 -11.65 -13.75
CA LYS A 28 4.55 -12.52 -14.76
C LYS A 28 3.26 -13.15 -14.25
N LYS A 29 3.22 -13.60 -12.99
CA LYS A 29 1.99 -14.10 -12.35
C LYS A 29 0.89 -13.02 -12.27
N LEU A 30 1.27 -11.75 -12.21
CA LEU A 30 0.35 -10.61 -12.26
C LEU A 30 0.00 -10.18 -13.71
N HIS A 31 0.45 -10.94 -14.71
CA HIS A 31 0.23 -10.72 -16.15
C HIS A 31 0.92 -9.48 -16.72
N ALA A 32 2.03 -9.02 -16.13
CA ALA A 32 2.85 -7.97 -16.71
C ALA A 32 3.63 -8.46 -17.94
N ASN A 33 3.87 -7.58 -18.90
CA ASN A 33 4.91 -7.75 -19.90
C ASN A 33 6.24 -7.35 -19.25
N VAL A 34 7.07 -8.33 -18.91
CA VAL A 34 8.35 -8.11 -18.20
C VAL A 34 9.48 -8.14 -19.21
N GLN A 35 10.21 -7.03 -19.35
CA GLN A 35 11.40 -6.88 -20.17
C GLN A 35 12.63 -6.77 -19.27
N VAL A 36 13.70 -7.48 -19.60
CA VAL A 36 14.91 -7.49 -18.76
C VAL A 36 16.11 -7.00 -19.56
N LEU A 37 16.79 -6.01 -18.98
CA LEU A 37 18.06 -5.47 -19.46
C LEU A 37 19.16 -5.89 -18.49
N MET A 38 20.31 -6.28 -19.00
CA MET A 38 21.45 -6.63 -18.16
C MET A 38 22.71 -5.89 -18.62
N THR A 39 23.51 -5.44 -17.66
CA THR A 39 24.89 -5.04 -17.97
C THR A 39 25.75 -6.26 -18.25
N LYS A 40 26.85 -6.10 -18.97
CA LYS A 40 27.84 -7.18 -19.18
C LYS A 40 28.34 -7.76 -17.85
N ASN A 41 28.49 -6.93 -16.81
CA ASN A 41 28.89 -7.41 -15.50
C ASN A 41 27.80 -8.22 -14.78
N ALA A 42 26.52 -7.96 -15.04
CA ALA A 42 25.42 -8.72 -14.45
C ALA A 42 25.41 -10.18 -14.90
N VAL A 43 25.83 -10.43 -16.15
CA VAL A 43 25.89 -11.78 -16.74
C VAL A 43 26.82 -12.73 -15.93
N ASN A 44 27.81 -12.18 -15.22
CA ASN A 44 28.69 -12.99 -14.36
C ASN A 44 28.00 -13.47 -13.08
N PHE A 45 26.88 -12.91 -12.68
CA PHE A 45 26.14 -13.27 -11.46
C PHE A 45 24.89 -14.11 -11.75
N ILE A 46 24.25 -13.88 -12.90
CA ILE A 46 23.06 -14.63 -13.32
C ILE A 46 23.02 -14.70 -14.86
N ASN A 47 22.70 -15.86 -15.39
CA ASN A 47 22.65 -16.04 -16.84
C ASN A 47 21.38 -15.42 -17.44
N PRO A 48 21.45 -14.72 -18.59
CA PRO A 48 20.29 -14.18 -19.32
C PRO A 48 19.16 -15.18 -19.57
N ILE A 49 19.49 -16.46 -19.84
CA ILE A 49 18.51 -17.52 -20.06
C ILE A 49 17.56 -17.72 -18.90
N THR A 50 17.97 -17.37 -17.67
CA THR A 50 17.10 -17.43 -16.48
C THR A 50 15.92 -16.50 -16.65
N PHE A 51 16.17 -15.27 -17.08
CA PHE A 51 15.12 -14.27 -17.29
C PHE A 51 14.28 -14.58 -18.53
N GLU A 52 14.90 -15.05 -19.62
CA GLU A 52 14.21 -15.45 -20.84
C GLU A 52 13.19 -16.57 -20.56
N SER A 53 13.61 -17.58 -19.81
CA SER A 53 12.74 -18.69 -19.39
C SER A 53 11.57 -18.25 -18.51
N LEU A 54 11.78 -17.27 -17.62
CA LEU A 54 10.75 -16.75 -16.71
C LEU A 54 9.78 -15.80 -17.39
N THR A 55 10.27 -14.94 -18.28
CA THR A 55 9.49 -13.86 -18.88
C THR A 55 8.90 -14.20 -20.24
N GLY A 56 9.49 -15.14 -20.97
CA GLY A 56 9.17 -15.43 -22.35
C GLY A 56 9.65 -14.33 -23.33
N ASN A 57 10.47 -13.41 -22.85
CA ASN A 57 11.05 -12.32 -23.64
C ASN A 57 12.58 -12.46 -23.69
N LYS A 58 13.21 -12.02 -24.77
CA LYS A 58 14.67 -11.95 -24.89
C LYS A 58 15.24 -11.03 -23.80
N CYS A 59 16.31 -11.47 -23.15
CA CYS A 59 17.07 -10.63 -22.23
C CYS A 59 18.10 -9.81 -23.00
N LEU A 60 18.02 -8.49 -22.89
CA LEU A 60 18.85 -7.58 -23.70
C LEU A 60 20.13 -7.21 -22.94
N VAL A 61 21.28 -7.55 -23.51
CA VAL A 61 22.62 -7.30 -22.93
C VAL A 61 23.45 -6.37 -23.80
N ASP A 62 23.43 -6.57 -25.11
CA ASP A 62 24.24 -5.83 -26.07
C ASP A 62 23.38 -4.84 -26.88
N THR A 63 23.83 -3.60 -26.95
CA THR A 63 23.17 -2.53 -27.73
C THR A 63 23.21 -2.81 -29.24
N PHE A 64 24.21 -3.55 -29.71
CA PHE A 64 24.49 -3.80 -31.15
C PHE A 64 24.32 -5.28 -31.51
N ASP A 65 23.41 -5.99 -30.86
CA ASP A 65 23.08 -7.37 -31.27
C ASP A 65 22.49 -7.37 -32.67
N ARG A 66 23.14 -8.10 -33.58
CA ARG A 66 22.76 -8.15 -35.00
C ARG A 66 21.53 -9.03 -35.29
N ASN A 67 21.03 -9.75 -34.33
CA ASN A 67 19.83 -10.59 -34.44
C ASN A 67 18.54 -9.83 -34.07
N PHE A 68 18.46 -8.51 -34.36
CA PHE A 68 17.31 -7.69 -34.05
C PHE A 68 16.35 -7.56 -35.24
N GLN A 69 15.08 -7.40 -34.95
CA GLN A 69 14.07 -6.98 -35.94
C GLN A 69 14.13 -5.46 -36.10
N TYR A 70 14.29 -4.97 -37.30
CA TYR A 70 14.33 -3.60 -37.88
C TYR A 70 13.87 -2.39 -37.00
N SER A 71 13.88 -2.46 -35.67
CA SER A 71 13.60 -1.36 -34.75
C SER A 71 14.78 -1.15 -33.79
N VAL A 72 15.05 0.11 -33.45
CA VAL A 72 16.04 0.44 -32.44
C VAL A 72 15.51 -0.01 -31.09
N GLU A 73 15.94 -1.18 -30.62
CA GLU A 73 15.36 -1.91 -29.47
C GLU A 73 15.22 -1.03 -28.22
N HIS A 74 16.25 -0.27 -27.83
CA HIS A 74 16.19 0.60 -26.65
C HIS A 74 15.15 1.72 -26.78
N VAL A 75 14.91 2.24 -28.00
CA VAL A 75 13.88 3.27 -28.24
C VAL A 75 12.48 2.66 -28.21
N ALA A 76 12.30 1.50 -28.83
CA ALA A 76 11.03 0.78 -28.83
C ALA A 76 10.62 0.42 -27.39
N LEU A 77 11.56 -0.12 -26.62
CA LEU A 77 11.35 -0.49 -25.22
C LEU A 77 11.06 0.74 -24.34
N ALA A 78 11.80 1.83 -24.53
CA ALA A 78 11.58 3.07 -23.79
C ALA A 78 10.18 3.68 -24.02
N LYS A 79 9.61 3.49 -25.21
CA LYS A 79 8.24 3.94 -25.51
C LYS A 79 7.15 3.04 -24.90
N GLN A 80 7.44 1.76 -24.71
CA GLN A 80 6.48 0.79 -24.19
C GLN A 80 6.48 0.70 -22.64
N ALA A 81 7.57 1.12 -22.02
CA ALA A 81 7.75 0.99 -20.57
C ALA A 81 6.75 1.86 -19.78
N ASP A 82 5.98 1.25 -18.88
CA ASP A 82 5.17 1.93 -17.87
C ASP A 82 6.00 2.29 -16.63
N VAL A 83 7.02 1.49 -16.32
CA VAL A 83 7.97 1.72 -15.22
C VAL A 83 9.30 1.04 -15.50
N VAL A 84 10.38 1.66 -15.04
CA VAL A 84 11.72 1.06 -15.03
C VAL A 84 12.19 0.89 -13.60
N LEU A 85 12.60 -0.31 -13.24
CA LEU A 85 13.29 -0.60 -12.00
C LEU A 85 14.74 -0.99 -12.27
N VAL A 86 15.69 -0.19 -11.82
CA VAL A 86 17.12 -0.52 -11.82
C VAL A 86 17.43 -1.26 -10.52
N ALA A 87 17.51 -2.57 -10.58
CA ALA A 87 17.71 -3.44 -9.43
C ALA A 87 18.42 -4.76 -9.82
N PRO A 88 19.52 -5.10 -9.16
CA PRO A 88 20.30 -4.25 -8.27
C PRO A 88 20.94 -3.08 -9.02
N ALA A 89 21.01 -1.90 -8.39
CA ALA A 89 21.73 -0.74 -8.93
C ALA A 89 23.12 -0.65 -8.29
N SER A 90 24.15 -1.01 -9.05
CA SER A 90 25.55 -0.86 -8.59
C SER A 90 26.00 0.60 -8.61
N ALA A 91 27.02 0.96 -7.81
CA ALA A 91 27.60 2.30 -7.79
C ALA A 91 27.99 2.79 -9.19
N ASN A 92 28.52 1.90 -10.04
CA ASN A 92 28.87 2.23 -11.43
C ASN A 92 27.65 2.67 -12.24
N VAL A 93 26.55 1.92 -12.18
CA VAL A 93 25.33 2.24 -12.94
C VAL A 93 24.66 3.50 -12.41
N ILE A 94 24.62 3.68 -11.08
CA ILE A 94 24.15 4.92 -10.44
C ILE A 94 24.94 6.13 -10.94
N GLY A 95 26.27 6.05 -10.90
CA GLY A 95 27.14 7.12 -11.38
C GLY A 95 26.94 7.45 -12.86
N LYS A 96 26.82 6.42 -13.73
CA LYS A 96 26.57 6.61 -15.17
C LYS A 96 25.23 7.32 -15.41
N ILE A 97 24.14 6.84 -14.79
CA ILE A 97 22.80 7.44 -14.98
C ILE A 97 22.78 8.88 -14.47
N ALA A 98 23.37 9.14 -13.28
CA ALA A 98 23.42 10.48 -12.69
C ALA A 98 24.14 11.52 -13.57
N HIS A 99 25.15 11.08 -14.32
CA HIS A 99 25.94 11.93 -15.23
C HIS A 99 25.60 11.80 -16.72
N GLY A 100 24.50 11.12 -17.05
CA GLY A 100 24.04 11.00 -18.43
C GLY A 100 24.91 10.14 -19.34
N ILE A 101 25.70 9.21 -18.77
CA ILE A 101 26.52 8.28 -19.53
C ILE A 101 25.65 7.11 -20.00
N ALA A 102 25.51 6.96 -21.32
CA ALA A 102 24.68 5.97 -21.99
C ALA A 102 25.52 5.11 -22.94
N ASP A 103 26.43 4.30 -22.39
CA ASP A 103 27.43 3.53 -23.13
C ASP A 103 27.12 2.02 -23.20
N ASP A 104 26.00 1.60 -22.64
CA ASP A 104 25.50 0.22 -22.72
C ASP A 104 23.97 0.18 -22.91
N MET A 105 23.42 -1.01 -23.19
CA MET A 105 21.99 -1.21 -23.44
C MET A 105 21.10 -0.74 -22.28
N LEU A 106 21.54 -0.98 -21.02
CA LEU A 106 20.80 -0.60 -19.84
C LEU A 106 20.71 0.93 -19.70
N THR A 107 21.87 1.60 -19.68
CA THR A 107 21.94 3.05 -19.45
C THR A 107 21.32 3.84 -20.60
N THR A 108 21.48 3.39 -21.87
CA THR A 108 20.84 3.99 -23.02
C THR A 108 19.31 3.90 -22.94
N THR A 109 18.76 2.73 -22.57
CA THR A 109 17.32 2.56 -22.44
C THR A 109 16.75 3.40 -21.28
N VAL A 110 17.40 3.38 -20.11
CA VAL A 110 16.98 4.18 -18.93
C VAL A 110 16.93 5.67 -19.29
N MET A 111 17.92 6.17 -20.04
CA MET A 111 17.97 7.57 -20.47
C MET A 111 16.83 7.90 -21.46
N ALA A 112 16.46 6.98 -22.34
CA ALA A 112 15.40 7.17 -23.32
C ALA A 112 13.98 7.08 -22.73
N CYS A 113 13.81 6.44 -21.56
CA CYS A 113 12.51 6.26 -20.92
C CYS A 113 11.94 7.56 -20.34
N LYS A 114 10.64 7.79 -20.59
CA LYS A 114 9.88 8.92 -20.00
C LYS A 114 9.08 8.52 -18.74
N CYS A 115 8.82 7.23 -18.58
CA CYS A 115 8.09 6.69 -17.42
C CYS A 115 8.87 6.86 -16.11
N LYS A 116 8.22 6.57 -14.99
CA LYS A 116 8.86 6.55 -13.67
C LYS A 116 10.04 5.59 -13.64
N LYS A 117 11.13 6.04 -13.05
CA LYS A 117 12.35 5.28 -12.87
C LYS A 117 12.64 5.10 -11.39
N ILE A 118 12.86 3.87 -10.97
CA ILE A 118 13.08 3.48 -9.59
C ILE A 118 14.46 2.85 -9.49
N ILE A 119 15.25 3.26 -8.51
CA ILE A 119 16.64 2.81 -8.30
C ILE A 119 16.70 2.06 -6.97
N ALA A 120 17.13 0.81 -7.00
CA ALA A 120 17.38 0.00 -5.80
C ALA A 120 18.90 -0.25 -5.63
N PRO A 121 19.62 0.58 -4.86
CA PRO A 121 21.05 0.45 -4.63
C PRO A 121 21.41 -0.89 -4.01
N ALA A 122 22.54 -1.49 -4.47
CA ALA A 122 23.04 -2.75 -3.92
C ALA A 122 24.57 -2.79 -4.01
N MET A 123 25.24 -2.64 -2.88
CA MET A 123 26.69 -2.59 -2.77
C MET A 123 27.18 -2.79 -1.34
N ASN A 124 28.51 -2.85 -1.15
CA ASN A 124 29.13 -2.82 0.17
C ASN A 124 28.80 -1.51 0.90
N THR A 125 28.73 -1.55 2.23
CA THR A 125 28.40 -0.40 3.09
C THR A 125 29.33 0.79 2.85
N ASN A 126 30.65 0.58 2.80
CA ASN A 126 31.60 1.68 2.57
C ASN A 126 31.42 2.35 1.20
N MET A 127 31.00 1.57 0.19
CA MET A 127 30.64 2.13 -1.12
C MET A 127 29.33 2.93 -1.03
N PHE A 128 28.36 2.43 -0.27
CA PHE A 128 27.09 3.13 -0.10
C PHE A 128 27.27 4.44 0.65
N ASP A 129 28.07 4.44 1.72
CA ASP A 129 28.34 5.63 2.53
C ASP A 129 29.31 6.62 1.87
N ASN A 130 29.89 6.27 0.70
CA ASN A 130 30.81 7.15 -0.01
C ASN A 130 30.09 8.44 -0.43
N PRO A 131 30.63 9.64 -0.08
CA PRO A 131 30.00 10.92 -0.40
C PRO A 131 29.68 11.10 -1.88
N ILE A 132 30.55 10.64 -2.79
CA ILE A 132 30.32 10.73 -4.25
C ILE A 132 29.07 9.92 -4.65
N LEU A 133 28.88 8.74 -4.06
CA LEU A 133 27.67 7.96 -4.33
C LEU A 133 26.43 8.65 -3.77
N GLN A 134 26.50 9.16 -2.55
CA GLN A 134 25.38 9.87 -1.92
C GLN A 134 24.99 11.12 -2.73
N ASP A 135 25.95 11.84 -3.29
CA ASP A 135 25.68 12.98 -4.18
C ASP A 135 25.05 12.53 -5.50
N ASN A 136 25.51 11.41 -6.09
CA ASN A 136 24.88 10.82 -7.28
C ASN A 136 23.43 10.40 -7.04
N LEU A 137 23.12 9.85 -5.87
CA LEU A 137 21.73 9.51 -5.50
C LEU A 137 20.85 10.76 -5.40
N LYS A 138 21.32 11.83 -4.75
CA LYS A 138 20.63 13.12 -4.69
C LYS A 138 20.40 13.74 -6.09
N ILE A 139 21.39 13.62 -6.98
CA ILE A 139 21.25 14.06 -8.39
C ILE A 139 20.11 13.30 -9.06
N LEU A 140 20.03 11.97 -8.88
CA LEU A 140 18.95 11.17 -9.44
C LEU A 140 17.58 11.57 -8.88
N GLU A 141 17.47 11.78 -7.56
CA GLU A 141 16.24 12.25 -6.91
C GLU A 141 15.82 13.63 -7.43
N HIS A 142 16.77 14.55 -7.61
CA HIS A 142 16.52 15.87 -8.19
C HIS A 142 15.89 15.78 -9.60
N TYR A 143 16.31 14.80 -10.39
CA TYR A 143 15.74 14.55 -11.74
C TYR A 143 14.52 13.62 -11.72
N GLY A 144 13.90 13.38 -10.57
CA GLY A 144 12.62 12.67 -10.44
C GLY A 144 12.72 11.15 -10.42
N TYR A 145 13.93 10.59 -10.32
CA TYR A 145 14.10 9.18 -10.00
C TYR A 145 13.70 8.92 -8.56
N GLU A 146 13.14 7.77 -8.31
CA GLU A 146 12.86 7.35 -6.95
C GLU A 146 13.94 6.40 -6.46
N VAL A 147 14.64 6.79 -5.42
CA VAL A 147 15.69 5.97 -4.81
C VAL A 147 15.11 5.20 -3.63
N ILE A 148 15.14 3.87 -3.70
CA ILE A 148 14.73 3.01 -2.60
C ILE A 148 15.91 2.93 -1.61
N SER A 149 15.66 3.27 -0.36
CA SER A 149 16.66 3.10 0.69
C SER A 149 17.07 1.62 0.81
N PRO A 150 18.37 1.29 0.77
CA PRO A 150 18.81 -0.08 0.94
C PRO A 150 18.48 -0.57 2.35
N ALA A 151 18.24 -1.88 2.46
CA ALA A 151 18.05 -2.51 3.77
C ALA A 151 19.37 -2.51 4.56
N VAL A 152 19.24 -2.47 5.88
CA VAL A 152 20.34 -2.64 6.82
C VAL A 152 20.43 -4.11 7.24
N GLY A 153 21.63 -4.67 7.25
CA GLY A 153 21.80 -6.06 7.67
C GLY A 153 23.14 -6.66 7.25
N TYR A 154 23.26 -7.96 7.40
CA TYR A 154 24.45 -8.72 7.00
C TYR A 154 24.56 -8.76 5.47
N LEU A 155 25.72 -8.39 4.97
CA LEU A 155 26.07 -8.35 3.55
C LEU A 155 26.88 -9.59 3.13
N ALA A 156 26.89 -9.90 1.84
CA ALA A 156 27.63 -11.05 1.30
C ALA A 156 29.17 -10.95 1.51
N CYS A 157 29.70 -9.74 1.75
CA CYS A 157 31.11 -9.54 2.06
C CYS A 157 31.47 -9.77 3.55
N GLY A 158 30.48 -10.12 4.39
CA GLY A 158 30.68 -10.30 5.83
C GLY A 158 30.48 -9.05 6.70
N ASP A 159 30.27 -7.90 6.09
CA ASP A 159 29.99 -6.64 6.80
C ASP A 159 28.52 -6.55 7.21
N THR A 160 28.24 -5.73 8.22
CA THR A 160 26.88 -5.35 8.63
C THR A 160 26.68 -3.86 8.44
N GLY A 161 25.63 -3.46 7.73
CA GLY A 161 25.34 -2.06 7.48
C GLY A 161 24.32 -1.84 6.38
N ALA A 162 24.20 -0.60 5.92
CA ALA A 162 23.39 -0.22 4.77
C ALA A 162 24.04 -0.67 3.45
N GLY A 163 23.25 -0.96 2.42
CA GLY A 163 23.74 -1.36 1.10
C GLY A 163 23.12 -2.66 0.57
N LYS A 164 22.33 -3.36 1.40
CA LYS A 164 21.60 -4.56 0.99
C LYS A 164 20.38 -4.16 0.15
N MET A 165 20.28 -4.71 -1.07
CA MET A 165 19.07 -4.53 -1.89
C MET A 165 17.83 -5.01 -1.12
N PRO A 166 16.72 -4.25 -1.11
CA PRO A 166 15.47 -4.69 -0.53
C PRO A 166 14.98 -6.03 -1.10
N GLU A 167 14.11 -6.70 -0.36
CA GLU A 167 13.58 -7.98 -0.81
C GLU A 167 12.62 -7.78 -2.00
N PRO A 168 12.47 -8.80 -2.87
CA PRO A 168 11.66 -8.71 -4.09
C PRO A 168 10.20 -8.28 -3.84
N GLU A 169 9.66 -8.63 -2.67
CA GLU A 169 8.31 -8.29 -2.26
C GLU A 169 8.13 -6.76 -2.11
N LEU A 170 9.11 -6.08 -1.51
CA LEU A 170 9.08 -4.62 -1.38
C LEU A 170 9.27 -3.94 -2.74
N LEU A 171 10.20 -4.43 -3.57
CA LEU A 171 10.39 -3.94 -4.94
C LEU A 171 9.10 -4.07 -5.77
N LEU A 172 8.36 -5.17 -5.60
CA LEU A 172 7.06 -5.36 -6.22
C LEU A 172 6.05 -4.31 -5.76
N GLN A 173 6.01 -3.96 -4.48
CA GLN A 173 5.11 -2.91 -3.97
C GLN A 173 5.40 -1.55 -4.59
N TYR A 174 6.66 -1.18 -4.79
CA TYR A 174 7.04 0.05 -5.51
C TYR A 174 6.51 0.06 -6.95
N ILE A 175 6.66 -1.05 -7.69
CA ILE A 175 6.14 -1.18 -9.05
C ILE A 175 4.60 -1.09 -9.05
N LEU A 176 3.92 -1.84 -8.19
CA LEU A 176 2.46 -1.84 -8.10
C LEU A 176 1.93 -0.46 -7.76
N ARG A 177 2.53 0.21 -6.78
CA ARG A 177 2.15 1.57 -6.42
C ARG A 177 2.19 2.49 -7.64
N GLU A 178 3.16 2.33 -8.53
CA GLU A 178 3.33 3.23 -9.66
C GLU A 178 2.33 2.97 -10.79
N ILE A 179 2.09 1.71 -11.18
CA ILE A 179 1.44 1.42 -12.45
C ILE A 179 0.10 0.68 -12.39
N VAL A 180 -0.35 0.22 -11.20
CA VAL A 180 -1.52 -0.67 -11.14
C VAL A 180 -2.84 0.06 -11.40
N TYR A 181 -2.98 1.30 -10.94
CA TYR A 181 -4.16 2.16 -11.13
C TYR A 181 -3.77 3.56 -11.59
N GLU A 182 -4.74 4.26 -12.20
CA GLU A 182 -4.63 5.70 -12.45
C GLU A 182 -4.51 6.45 -11.12
N LYS A 183 -3.82 7.60 -11.13
CA LYS A 183 -3.56 8.42 -9.95
C LYS A 183 -4.64 9.49 -9.76
N ASP A 184 -5.91 9.08 -9.87
CA ASP A 184 -7.09 9.94 -9.78
C ASP A 184 -7.40 10.48 -8.39
N MET A 185 -6.68 9.97 -7.36
CA MET A 185 -6.69 10.52 -5.99
C MET A 185 -5.40 11.30 -5.66
N GLN A 186 -4.58 11.63 -6.65
CA GLN A 186 -3.35 12.38 -6.39
C GLN A 186 -3.65 13.75 -5.77
N GLY A 187 -2.91 14.10 -4.72
CA GLY A 187 -3.10 15.34 -3.95
C GLY A 187 -4.24 15.28 -2.93
N LYS A 188 -5.03 14.20 -2.87
CA LYS A 188 -6.04 13.99 -1.83
C LYS A 188 -5.41 13.41 -0.57
N ARG A 189 -5.77 13.96 0.60
CA ARG A 189 -5.41 13.44 1.92
C ARG A 189 -6.57 12.63 2.47
N VAL A 190 -6.32 11.36 2.74
CA VAL A 190 -7.36 10.40 3.15
C VAL A 190 -7.03 9.83 4.52
N LEU A 191 -7.97 9.96 5.47
CA LEU A 191 -7.90 9.30 6.76
C LEU A 191 -8.83 8.09 6.77
N VAL A 192 -8.26 6.93 7.06
CA VAL A 192 -9.02 5.68 7.21
C VAL A 192 -8.88 5.17 8.63
N THR A 193 -9.97 4.68 9.23
CA THR A 193 -9.88 3.93 10.49
C THR A 193 -10.09 2.44 10.25
N ALA A 194 -9.37 1.59 10.96
CA ALA A 194 -9.45 0.13 10.82
C ALA A 194 -9.29 -0.61 12.15
N GLY A 195 -9.60 -1.89 12.12
CA GLY A 195 -9.47 -2.78 13.27
C GLY A 195 -10.55 -2.58 14.34
N PRO A 196 -10.57 -3.45 15.35
CA PRO A 196 -11.37 -3.27 16.54
C PRO A 196 -10.64 -2.37 17.54
N THR A 197 -11.35 -1.74 18.47
CA THR A 197 -10.75 -1.26 19.70
C THR A 197 -10.82 -2.34 20.79
N GLN A 198 -9.96 -2.22 21.79
CA GLN A 198 -9.89 -3.12 22.95
C GLN A 198 -10.03 -2.30 24.21
N GLU A 199 -11.07 -2.61 24.99
CA GLU A 199 -11.37 -1.89 26.22
C GLU A 199 -11.00 -2.77 27.42
N SER A 200 -9.91 -2.42 28.09
CA SER A 200 -9.37 -3.24 29.19
C SER A 200 -10.32 -3.35 30.37
N ILE A 201 -10.47 -4.56 30.91
CA ILE A 201 -11.14 -4.85 32.18
C ILE A 201 -10.08 -4.85 33.29
N ASP A 202 -8.95 -5.48 33.02
CA ASP A 202 -7.77 -5.59 33.88
C ASP A 202 -6.51 -5.75 33.00
N PRO A 203 -5.29 -5.87 33.54
CA PRO A 203 -4.07 -6.03 32.72
C PRO A 203 -4.04 -7.26 31.80
N VAL A 204 -4.99 -8.19 31.93
CA VAL A 204 -4.99 -9.48 31.23
C VAL A 204 -6.17 -9.60 30.27
N ARG A 205 -7.31 -8.97 30.57
CA ARG A 205 -8.58 -9.17 29.87
C ARG A 205 -9.13 -7.85 29.34
N PHE A 206 -9.74 -7.92 28.16
CA PHE A 206 -10.38 -6.79 27.50
C PHE A 206 -11.66 -7.22 26.77
N ILE A 207 -12.50 -6.25 26.47
CA ILE A 207 -13.67 -6.39 25.61
C ILE A 207 -13.29 -5.85 24.24
N THR A 208 -13.69 -6.55 23.17
CA THR A 208 -13.40 -6.15 21.80
C THR A 208 -14.48 -6.64 20.84
N ASN A 209 -14.47 -6.12 19.63
CA ASN A 209 -15.30 -6.57 18.51
C ASN A 209 -14.59 -7.67 17.69
N HIS A 210 -15.35 -8.50 16.98
CA HIS A 210 -14.81 -9.55 16.10
C HIS A 210 -14.14 -9.04 14.84
N SER A 211 -13.99 -7.73 14.66
CA SER A 211 -13.39 -7.14 13.48
C SER A 211 -11.91 -7.55 13.33
N THR A 212 -11.53 -7.89 12.11
CA THR A 212 -10.13 -8.20 11.76
C THR A 212 -9.38 -7.01 11.17
N GLY A 213 -10.07 -5.90 10.84
CA GLY A 213 -9.48 -4.74 10.20
C GLY A 213 -9.30 -4.84 8.67
N LYS A 214 -9.50 -6.01 8.07
CA LYS A 214 -9.23 -6.27 6.64
C LYS A 214 -9.86 -5.25 5.69
N MET A 215 -11.08 -4.79 5.95
CA MET A 215 -11.76 -3.85 5.06
C MET A 215 -11.09 -2.46 5.08
N GLY A 216 -10.82 -1.91 6.27
CA GLY A 216 -10.11 -0.62 6.40
C GLY A 216 -8.70 -0.66 5.82
N TYR A 217 -7.98 -1.76 6.00
CA TYR A 217 -6.67 -1.98 5.38
C TYR A 217 -6.75 -2.04 3.86
N ALA A 218 -7.76 -2.73 3.30
CA ALA A 218 -7.99 -2.77 1.85
C ALA A 218 -8.30 -1.37 1.30
N ILE A 219 -9.14 -0.59 1.98
CA ILE A 219 -9.44 0.80 1.58
C ILE A 219 -8.17 1.65 1.59
N ALA A 220 -7.39 1.62 2.68
CA ALA A 220 -6.16 2.39 2.80
C ALA A 220 -5.16 2.04 1.69
N LYS A 221 -5.00 0.74 1.40
CA LYS A 221 -4.17 0.25 0.29
C LYS A 221 -4.66 0.76 -1.07
N MET A 222 -5.96 0.69 -1.35
CA MET A 222 -6.51 1.15 -2.63
C MET A 222 -6.41 2.67 -2.80
N CYS A 223 -6.64 3.46 -1.74
CA CYS A 223 -6.40 4.90 -1.75
C CYS A 223 -4.94 5.23 -2.12
N MET A 224 -3.98 4.57 -1.47
CA MET A 224 -2.54 4.73 -1.73
C MET A 224 -2.18 4.35 -3.16
N LEU A 225 -2.69 3.22 -3.68
CA LEU A 225 -2.44 2.79 -5.05
C LEU A 225 -3.04 3.74 -6.09
N ARG A 226 -4.11 4.46 -5.76
CA ARG A 226 -4.71 5.53 -6.58
C ARG A 226 -4.06 6.91 -6.38
N GLY A 227 -2.98 6.99 -5.60
CA GLY A 227 -2.14 8.18 -5.45
C GLY A 227 -2.48 9.12 -4.29
N ALA A 228 -3.39 8.74 -3.40
CA ALA A 228 -3.70 9.52 -2.20
C ALA A 228 -2.57 9.47 -1.17
N GLU A 229 -2.45 10.54 -0.38
CA GLU A 229 -1.71 10.55 0.87
C GLU A 229 -2.61 9.97 1.98
N VAL A 230 -2.23 8.80 2.52
CA VAL A 230 -3.11 8.03 3.40
C VAL A 230 -2.58 7.96 4.82
N THR A 231 -3.44 8.32 5.78
CA THR A 231 -3.26 8.03 7.20
C THR A 231 -4.25 6.95 7.63
N LEU A 232 -3.73 5.85 8.17
CA LEU A 232 -4.52 4.74 8.70
C LEU A 232 -4.42 4.72 10.22
N VAL A 233 -5.51 5.07 10.92
CA VAL A 233 -5.62 4.91 12.38
C VAL A 233 -6.16 3.52 12.66
N SER A 234 -5.31 2.65 13.22
CA SER A 234 -5.62 1.23 13.38
C SER A 234 -5.66 0.77 14.82
N GLY A 235 -6.78 0.19 15.21
CA GLY A 235 -6.83 -0.66 16.39
C GLY A 235 -6.00 -1.94 16.19
N PRO A 236 -5.84 -2.79 17.24
CA PRO A 236 -4.99 -3.97 17.17
C PRO A 236 -5.45 -4.97 16.10
N THR A 237 -4.55 -5.34 15.20
CA THR A 237 -4.77 -6.37 14.17
C THR A 237 -3.52 -7.21 13.97
N SER A 238 -3.67 -8.39 13.37
CA SER A 238 -2.56 -9.25 12.92
C SER A 238 -2.17 -9.02 11.45
N ILE A 239 -2.78 -8.03 10.78
CA ILE A 239 -2.50 -7.74 9.37
C ILE A 239 -1.20 -6.96 9.27
N ALA A 240 -0.34 -7.33 8.30
CA ALA A 240 0.85 -6.56 8.01
C ALA A 240 0.47 -5.11 7.61
N LYS A 241 1.23 -4.15 8.12
CA LYS A 241 1.01 -2.74 7.78
C LYS A 241 1.23 -2.53 6.28
N PRO A 242 0.34 -1.80 5.60
CA PRO A 242 0.51 -1.53 4.18
C PRO A 242 1.69 -0.59 3.97
N GLU A 243 2.53 -0.89 2.97
CA GLU A 243 3.61 -0.01 2.56
C GLU A 243 3.05 1.33 2.05
N PHE A 244 3.82 2.40 2.20
CA PHE A 244 3.49 3.77 1.76
C PHE A 244 2.24 4.39 2.40
N VAL A 245 1.75 3.84 3.51
CA VAL A 245 0.65 4.36 4.30
C VAL A 245 1.18 4.78 5.67
N HIS A 246 0.83 5.98 6.12
CA HIS A 246 1.16 6.41 7.48
C HIS A 246 0.23 5.73 8.48
N VAL A 247 0.73 4.75 9.23
CA VAL A 247 -0.07 3.98 10.20
C VAL A 247 0.11 4.55 11.61
N VAL A 248 -1.01 4.85 12.25
CA VAL A 248 -1.09 5.29 13.65
C VAL A 248 -1.77 4.19 14.44
N ASP A 249 -1.00 3.51 15.28
CA ASP A 249 -1.52 2.44 16.13
C ASP A 249 -2.23 3.04 17.35
N VAL A 250 -3.41 2.52 17.66
CA VAL A 250 -4.20 2.84 18.83
C VAL A 250 -4.74 1.55 19.44
N VAL A 251 -5.14 1.56 20.69
CA VAL A 251 -5.70 0.39 21.35
C VAL A 251 -7.16 0.63 21.74
N THR A 252 -7.47 1.74 22.36
CA THR A 252 -8.79 2.04 22.92
C THR A 252 -9.63 2.94 22.01
N ALA A 253 -10.95 2.95 22.25
CA ALA A 253 -11.87 3.87 21.60
C ALA A 253 -11.49 5.34 21.86
N LYS A 254 -10.99 5.63 23.07
CA LYS A 254 -10.52 6.97 23.45
C LYS A 254 -9.31 7.39 22.63
N GLU A 255 -8.29 6.55 22.53
CA GLU A 255 -7.11 6.83 21.70
C GLU A 255 -7.49 7.03 20.23
N MET A 256 -8.38 6.19 19.70
CA MET A 256 -8.87 6.33 18.33
C MET A 256 -9.62 7.65 18.14
N TYR A 257 -10.44 8.06 19.08
CA TYR A 257 -11.14 9.35 19.06
C TYR A 257 -10.13 10.50 19.01
N GLU A 258 -9.16 10.53 19.92
CA GLU A 258 -8.14 11.58 20.02
C GLU A 258 -7.32 11.68 18.75
N GLU A 259 -6.82 10.55 18.20
CA GLU A 259 -5.98 10.54 17.01
C GLU A 259 -6.75 10.89 15.72
N VAL A 260 -8.02 10.48 15.62
CA VAL A 260 -8.86 10.82 14.47
C VAL A 260 -9.24 12.30 14.49
N THR A 261 -9.74 12.82 15.62
CA THR A 261 -10.21 14.22 15.73
C THR A 261 -9.07 15.22 15.55
N LYS A 262 -7.88 14.89 16.07
CA LYS A 262 -6.67 15.71 15.89
C LYS A 262 -6.29 15.88 14.41
N ARG A 263 -6.46 14.84 13.58
CA ARG A 263 -6.05 14.83 12.16
C ARG A 263 -7.17 15.21 11.19
N ALA A 264 -8.42 15.06 11.59
CA ALA A 264 -9.58 15.21 10.71
C ALA A 264 -9.60 16.55 9.96
N LYS A 265 -9.20 17.64 10.61
CA LYS A 265 -9.25 19.01 10.05
C LYS A 265 -8.43 19.20 8.76
N ASP A 266 -7.43 18.36 8.54
CA ASP A 266 -6.46 18.44 7.44
C ASP A 266 -6.71 17.38 6.35
N GLN A 267 -7.82 16.63 6.42
CA GLN A 267 -8.16 15.58 5.48
C GLN A 267 -9.21 16.05 4.47
N ASP A 268 -9.13 15.51 3.25
CA ASP A 268 -10.14 15.76 2.21
C ASP A 268 -11.23 14.67 2.28
N ILE A 269 -10.85 13.44 2.60
CA ILE A 269 -11.75 12.29 2.70
C ILE A 269 -11.49 11.56 4.03
N ILE A 270 -12.57 11.24 4.76
CA ILE A 270 -12.49 10.48 6.00
C ILE A 270 -13.38 9.25 5.88
N ILE A 271 -12.80 8.06 6.04
CA ILE A 271 -13.49 6.77 5.92
C ILE A 271 -13.40 6.02 7.24
N LYS A 272 -14.51 5.96 7.98
CA LYS A 272 -14.57 5.31 9.28
C LYS A 272 -15.02 3.86 9.16
N ALA A 273 -14.05 2.93 8.97
CA ALA A 273 -14.29 1.49 8.83
C ALA A 273 -13.92 0.67 10.08
N ALA A 274 -13.37 1.29 11.11
CA ALA A 274 -13.05 0.63 12.39
C ALA A 274 -14.31 0.19 13.14
N ALA A 275 -14.21 -0.93 13.85
CA ALA A 275 -15.21 -1.43 14.79
C ALA A 275 -14.89 -0.92 16.20
N VAL A 276 -15.28 0.31 16.48
CA VAL A 276 -15.07 0.98 17.77
C VAL A 276 -16.08 0.46 18.78
N ALA A 277 -15.66 0.18 20.01
CA ALA A 277 -16.56 -0.20 21.09
C ALA A 277 -17.45 0.99 21.50
N ASP A 278 -18.76 0.79 21.60
CA ASP A 278 -19.73 1.79 22.05
C ASP A 278 -19.72 1.95 23.60
N TYR A 279 -19.16 0.96 24.29
CA TYR A 279 -19.06 0.93 25.74
C TYR A 279 -17.69 0.46 26.19
N ARG A 280 -17.22 1.01 27.32
CA ARG A 280 -15.99 0.58 28.00
C ARG A 280 -16.25 0.35 29.50
N PRO A 281 -15.44 -0.47 30.19
CA PRO A 281 -15.52 -0.56 31.67
C PRO A 281 -15.34 0.82 32.30
N LYS A 282 -16.23 1.16 33.24
CA LYS A 282 -16.18 2.43 33.96
C LYS A 282 -14.92 2.57 34.83
N SER A 283 -14.36 1.45 35.25
CA SER A 283 -13.09 1.38 35.97
C SER A 283 -12.30 0.16 35.54
N VAL A 284 -10.99 0.34 35.31
CA VAL A 284 -10.07 -0.73 34.98
C VAL A 284 -9.32 -1.13 36.23
N SER A 285 -9.32 -2.44 36.54
CA SER A 285 -8.57 -2.96 37.69
C SER A 285 -7.07 -2.86 37.40
N SER A 286 -6.27 -2.39 38.35
CA SER A 286 -4.80 -2.36 38.25
C SER A 286 -4.16 -3.74 38.34
N GLU A 287 -4.90 -4.73 38.91
CA GLU A 287 -4.44 -6.11 39.02
C GLU A 287 -5.45 -7.08 38.40
N LYS A 288 -4.95 -8.26 38.00
CA LYS A 288 -5.80 -9.32 37.47
C LYS A 288 -6.91 -9.68 38.47
N MET A 289 -8.15 -9.51 38.07
CA MET A 289 -9.32 -9.87 38.88
C MET A 289 -9.33 -11.37 39.12
N LYS A 290 -9.26 -11.78 40.39
CA LYS A 290 -9.32 -13.20 40.80
C LYS A 290 -10.76 -13.70 40.77
N LYS A 291 -10.92 -15.00 40.45
CA LYS A 291 -12.23 -15.68 40.54
C LYS A 291 -12.73 -15.60 41.98
N LYS A 292 -13.98 -15.20 42.12
CA LYS A 292 -14.75 -15.24 43.40
C LYS A 292 -15.88 -16.25 43.26
N ASP A 293 -16.51 -16.61 44.35
CA ASP A 293 -17.63 -17.55 44.33
C ASP A 293 -18.93 -16.92 43.82
N ASP A 294 -18.99 -15.59 43.72
CA ASP A 294 -20.12 -14.83 43.19
C ASP A 294 -19.96 -14.48 41.69
N ASP A 295 -21.08 -14.15 41.06
CA ASP A 295 -21.10 -13.64 39.68
C ASP A 295 -20.37 -12.31 39.55
N LEU A 296 -19.64 -12.11 38.43
CA LEU A 296 -18.92 -10.88 38.15
C LEU A 296 -19.75 -9.95 37.26
N ALA A 297 -20.16 -8.80 37.79
CA ALA A 297 -20.75 -7.72 37.03
C ALA A 297 -19.71 -6.61 36.77
N ILE A 298 -19.58 -6.18 35.51
CA ILE A 298 -18.67 -5.10 35.11
C ILE A 298 -19.51 -3.89 34.74
N PRO A 299 -19.50 -2.80 35.53
CA PRO A 299 -20.16 -1.55 35.14
C PRO A 299 -19.55 -0.96 33.91
N MET A 300 -20.40 -0.60 32.95
CA MET A 300 -19.97 -0.02 31.65
C MET A 300 -20.40 1.44 31.52
N GLU A 301 -19.61 2.24 30.80
CA GLU A 301 -19.97 3.59 30.38
C GLU A 301 -19.84 3.74 28.88
N ARG A 302 -20.52 4.73 28.28
CA ARG A 302 -20.44 5.00 26.85
C ARG A 302 -19.09 5.60 26.47
N THR A 303 -18.60 5.23 25.32
CA THR A 303 -17.44 5.85 24.66
C THR A 303 -17.87 7.09 23.86
N ASP A 304 -16.87 7.87 23.43
CA ASP A 304 -17.10 9.03 22.57
C ASP A 304 -17.48 8.60 21.15
N ASP A 305 -18.47 9.27 20.58
CA ASP A 305 -18.96 8.97 19.23
C ASP A 305 -18.16 9.73 18.18
N ILE A 306 -17.10 9.07 17.66
CA ILE A 306 -16.20 9.65 16.65
C ILE A 306 -16.96 10.12 15.43
N LEU A 307 -17.90 9.30 14.92
CA LEU A 307 -18.62 9.60 13.68
C LEU A 307 -19.56 10.81 13.83
N LYS A 308 -20.21 10.92 15.00
CA LYS A 308 -21.04 12.08 15.34
C LYS A 308 -20.18 13.35 15.39
N PHE A 309 -19.06 13.30 16.12
CA PHE A 309 -18.14 14.43 16.21
C PHE A 309 -17.67 14.89 14.82
N LEU A 310 -17.24 13.96 13.98
CA LEU A 310 -16.78 14.28 12.61
C LEU A 310 -17.88 14.95 11.78
N GLY A 311 -19.11 14.41 11.81
CA GLY A 311 -20.22 14.99 11.06
C GLY A 311 -20.64 16.40 11.52
N GLU A 312 -20.55 16.67 12.84
CA GLU A 312 -20.85 17.98 13.42
C GLU A 312 -19.75 19.04 13.13
N HIS A 313 -18.50 18.59 12.85
CA HIS A 313 -17.33 19.47 12.72
C HIS A 313 -16.68 19.42 11.33
N LYS A 314 -17.20 18.62 10.39
CA LYS A 314 -16.63 18.53 9.04
C LYS A 314 -16.74 19.86 8.31
N LYS A 315 -15.72 20.16 7.51
CA LYS A 315 -15.71 21.32 6.61
C LYS A 315 -16.46 20.99 5.32
N GLU A 316 -16.92 22.02 4.62
CA GLU A 316 -17.71 21.88 3.39
C GLU A 316 -17.04 21.04 2.29
N HIS A 317 -15.70 21.14 2.17
CA HIS A 317 -14.92 20.37 1.19
C HIS A 317 -14.60 18.93 1.61
N GLN A 318 -14.93 18.54 2.84
CA GLN A 318 -14.59 17.23 3.37
C GLN A 318 -15.69 16.21 3.07
N PHE A 319 -15.29 15.03 2.62
CA PHE A 319 -16.18 13.90 2.41
C PHE A 319 -16.07 12.91 3.57
N LEU A 320 -17.19 12.59 4.19
CA LEU A 320 -17.27 11.69 5.35
C LEU A 320 -18.04 10.41 5.00
N CYS A 321 -17.34 9.29 4.98
CA CYS A 321 -17.90 7.95 4.77
C CYS A 321 -17.89 7.14 6.07
N GLY A 322 -19.07 6.62 6.47
CA GLY A 322 -19.21 5.71 7.58
C GLY A 322 -19.46 4.28 7.15
N PHE A 323 -19.30 3.35 8.09
CA PHE A 323 -19.71 1.97 7.94
C PHE A 323 -20.82 1.63 8.93
N SER A 324 -21.77 0.82 8.49
CA SER A 324 -22.76 0.20 9.38
C SER A 324 -22.79 -1.30 9.19
N MET A 325 -23.03 -1.98 10.26
CA MET A 325 -23.19 -3.42 10.29
C MET A 325 -24.45 -3.73 11.06
N GLU A 326 -25.44 -4.23 10.35
CA GLU A 326 -26.78 -4.44 10.85
C GLU A 326 -27.21 -5.88 10.65
N THR A 327 -28.02 -6.38 11.56
CA THR A 327 -28.61 -7.72 11.48
C THR A 327 -30.07 -7.67 11.04
N GLU A 328 -30.76 -6.52 11.22
CA GLU A 328 -32.17 -6.31 10.90
C GLU A 328 -32.37 -4.88 10.35
N ASN A 329 -33.31 -4.72 9.42
CA ASN A 329 -33.69 -3.44 8.82
C ASN A 329 -32.49 -2.59 8.36
N MET A 330 -31.49 -3.28 7.75
CA MET A 330 -30.16 -2.71 7.42
C MET A 330 -30.26 -1.38 6.69
N LEU A 331 -31.08 -1.27 5.65
CA LEU A 331 -31.18 -0.05 4.83
C LEU A 331 -31.77 1.12 5.62
N GLU A 332 -32.87 0.86 6.34
CA GLU A 332 -33.54 1.92 7.14
C GLU A 332 -32.64 2.41 8.27
N ASN A 333 -31.99 1.52 9.01
CA ASN A 333 -31.09 1.88 10.10
C ASN A 333 -29.84 2.63 9.57
N SER A 334 -29.31 2.22 8.41
CA SER A 334 -28.18 2.89 7.78
C SER A 334 -28.55 4.29 7.28
N ARG A 335 -29.74 4.50 6.69
CA ARG A 335 -30.23 5.80 6.28
C ARG A 335 -30.39 6.74 7.48
N LYS A 336 -31.03 6.28 8.55
CA LYS A 336 -31.16 7.06 9.81
C LYS A 336 -29.78 7.48 10.36
N LYS A 337 -28.80 6.56 10.26
CA LYS A 337 -27.43 6.84 10.71
C LYS A 337 -26.73 7.85 9.80
N LEU A 338 -26.91 7.78 8.49
CA LEU A 338 -26.40 8.72 7.52
C LEU A 338 -26.89 10.16 7.84
N GLU A 339 -28.17 10.34 7.99
CA GLU A 339 -28.80 11.64 8.32
C GLU A 339 -28.37 12.14 9.72
N LYS A 340 -28.53 11.29 10.76
CA LYS A 340 -28.26 11.67 12.16
C LYS A 340 -26.80 12.03 12.41
N LYS A 341 -25.86 11.48 11.63
CA LYS A 341 -24.42 11.71 11.78
C LYS A 341 -23.85 12.64 10.71
N HIS A 342 -24.71 13.24 9.88
CA HIS A 342 -24.31 14.14 8.78
C HIS A 342 -23.25 13.56 7.86
N LEU A 343 -23.43 12.29 7.45
CA LEU A 343 -22.51 11.61 6.55
C LEU A 343 -22.84 11.93 5.09
N ASP A 344 -21.83 11.89 4.23
CA ASP A 344 -22.03 11.98 2.78
C ASP A 344 -22.33 10.59 2.19
N MET A 345 -21.79 9.56 2.82
CA MET A 345 -21.96 8.16 2.40
C MET A 345 -21.93 7.21 3.60
N ILE A 346 -22.71 6.13 3.51
CA ILE A 346 -22.60 5.00 4.43
C ILE A 346 -22.52 3.68 3.66
N VAL A 347 -21.60 2.82 4.06
CA VAL A 347 -21.44 1.48 3.52
C VAL A 347 -22.08 0.50 4.50
N ALA A 348 -23.22 -0.07 4.09
CA ALA A 348 -23.99 -1.00 4.89
C ALA A 348 -23.63 -2.45 4.59
N ASN A 349 -23.27 -3.22 5.62
CA ASN A 349 -22.92 -4.63 5.53
C ASN A 349 -23.96 -5.47 6.26
N ASN A 350 -24.48 -6.53 5.61
CA ASN A 350 -25.45 -7.46 6.17
C ASN A 350 -24.77 -8.74 6.65
N LEU A 351 -24.67 -8.92 7.95
CA LEU A 351 -24.04 -10.12 8.56
C LEU A 351 -24.74 -11.45 8.25
N LYS A 352 -26.02 -11.41 7.85
CA LYS A 352 -26.79 -12.63 7.53
C LYS A 352 -26.49 -13.20 6.14
N VAL A 353 -25.75 -12.46 5.30
CA VAL A 353 -25.38 -12.90 3.95
C VAL A 353 -24.06 -13.68 3.99
N GLU A 354 -24.07 -14.87 3.42
CA GLU A 354 -22.87 -15.70 3.32
C GLU A 354 -21.77 -14.98 2.51
N GLY A 355 -20.58 -14.84 3.11
CA GLY A 355 -19.44 -14.12 2.52
C GLY A 355 -19.34 -12.65 2.91
N ALA A 356 -20.25 -12.11 3.73
CA ALA A 356 -20.25 -10.73 4.22
C ALA A 356 -19.56 -10.54 5.58
N GLY A 357 -18.94 -11.58 6.16
CA GLY A 357 -18.40 -11.58 7.51
C GLY A 357 -17.06 -10.86 7.68
N PHE A 358 -16.69 -10.61 8.95
CA PHE A 358 -15.43 -9.92 9.32
C PHE A 358 -14.17 -10.69 8.91
N ALA A 359 -14.16 -12.02 9.09
CA ALA A 359 -12.96 -12.86 8.93
C ALA A 359 -12.66 -13.20 7.46
N GLY A 360 -13.66 -13.23 6.58
CA GLY A 360 -13.51 -13.59 5.17
C GLY A 360 -12.73 -12.54 4.36
N ASP A 361 -12.30 -12.94 3.15
CA ASP A 361 -11.61 -12.06 2.20
C ASP A 361 -12.59 -11.40 1.22
N THR A 362 -13.87 -11.76 1.29
CA THR A 362 -14.96 -11.19 0.49
C THR A 362 -15.87 -10.29 1.33
N ASN A 363 -16.68 -9.48 0.63
CA ASN A 363 -17.73 -8.68 1.24
C ASN A 363 -18.96 -8.59 0.33
N VAL A 364 -20.12 -8.26 0.92
CA VAL A 364 -21.39 -7.96 0.24
C VAL A 364 -21.92 -6.70 0.92
N VAL A 365 -21.92 -5.58 0.22
CA VAL A 365 -22.29 -4.30 0.82
C VAL A 365 -23.28 -3.53 -0.04
N THR A 366 -24.04 -2.64 0.57
CA THR A 366 -24.83 -1.61 -0.10
C THR A 366 -24.24 -0.25 0.25
N ILE A 367 -23.91 0.53 -0.76
CA ILE A 367 -23.45 1.91 -0.64
C ILE A 367 -24.69 2.80 -0.67
N ILE A 368 -24.85 3.67 0.31
CA ILE A 368 -26.00 4.57 0.46
C ILE A 368 -25.48 6.01 0.55
N THR A 369 -25.97 6.85 -0.32
CA THR A 369 -25.78 8.31 -0.28
C THR A 369 -27.12 8.99 -0.04
N GLY A 370 -27.15 10.32 0.04
CA GLY A 370 -28.39 11.08 0.11
C GLY A 370 -29.30 10.94 -1.14
N GLN A 371 -28.74 10.50 -2.26
CA GLN A 371 -29.42 10.43 -3.55
C GLN A 371 -29.62 9.00 -4.09
N GLU A 372 -28.70 8.10 -3.83
CA GLU A 372 -28.64 6.80 -4.47
C GLU A 372 -28.34 5.65 -3.49
N GLU A 373 -28.79 4.45 -3.87
CA GLU A 373 -28.40 3.19 -3.25
C GLU A 373 -27.78 2.28 -4.32
N VAL A 374 -26.55 1.81 -4.06
CA VAL A 374 -25.83 0.91 -4.95
C VAL A 374 -25.51 -0.38 -4.20
N SER A 375 -26.22 -1.46 -4.55
CA SER A 375 -25.95 -2.79 -3.99
C SER A 375 -24.84 -3.48 -4.77
N LEU A 376 -23.77 -3.88 -4.07
CA LEU A 376 -22.66 -4.62 -4.63
C LEU A 376 -22.82 -6.11 -4.35
N GLY A 377 -22.61 -6.94 -5.36
CA GLY A 377 -22.57 -8.39 -5.21
C GLY A 377 -21.35 -8.84 -4.37
N LYS A 378 -21.26 -10.16 -4.14
CA LYS A 378 -20.09 -10.75 -3.46
C LYS A 378 -18.82 -10.52 -4.28
N MET A 379 -17.85 -9.84 -3.70
CA MET A 379 -16.56 -9.54 -4.29
C MET A 379 -15.46 -9.50 -3.23
N THR A 380 -14.20 -9.46 -3.62
CA THR A 380 -13.09 -9.32 -2.68
C THR A 380 -13.15 -7.97 -1.94
N LYS A 381 -12.51 -7.88 -0.78
CA LYS A 381 -12.43 -6.61 -0.02
C LYS A 381 -11.68 -5.53 -0.78
N GLU A 382 -10.69 -5.90 -1.61
CA GLU A 382 -9.98 -4.95 -2.47
C GLU A 382 -10.90 -4.42 -3.59
N GLU A 383 -11.67 -5.29 -4.26
CA GLU A 383 -12.67 -4.87 -5.25
C GLU A 383 -13.77 -4.02 -4.61
N THR A 384 -14.25 -4.40 -3.41
CA THR A 384 -15.22 -3.60 -2.65
C THR A 384 -14.65 -2.21 -2.34
N ALA A 385 -13.38 -2.12 -1.91
CA ALA A 385 -12.70 -0.86 -1.64
C ALA A 385 -12.65 0.03 -2.90
N LEU A 386 -12.29 -0.53 -4.05
CA LEU A 386 -12.27 0.21 -5.32
C LEU A 386 -13.65 0.80 -5.64
N ARG A 387 -14.72 -0.01 -5.53
CA ARG A 387 -16.10 0.45 -5.80
C ARG A 387 -16.52 1.56 -4.85
N ILE A 388 -16.17 1.46 -3.56
CA ILE A 388 -16.42 2.53 -2.57
C ILE A 388 -15.70 3.81 -2.98
N LEU A 389 -14.43 3.73 -3.38
CA LEU A 389 -13.66 4.88 -3.82
C LEU A 389 -14.19 5.50 -5.12
N ASP A 390 -14.67 4.67 -6.05
CA ASP A 390 -15.32 5.16 -7.27
C ASP A 390 -16.57 6.01 -6.95
N GLU A 391 -17.40 5.57 -6.01
CA GLU A 391 -18.58 6.33 -5.59
C GLU A 391 -18.20 7.61 -4.81
N ILE A 392 -17.15 7.57 -4.00
CA ILE A 392 -16.62 8.78 -3.32
C ILE A 392 -16.15 9.80 -4.36
N LEU A 393 -15.39 9.39 -5.37
CA LEU A 393 -14.88 10.30 -6.39
C LEU A 393 -15.98 10.88 -7.27
N LYS A 394 -17.03 10.11 -7.59
CA LYS A 394 -18.23 10.65 -8.28
C LYS A 394 -18.90 11.77 -7.50
N ALA A 395 -18.92 11.68 -6.18
CA ALA A 395 -19.56 12.65 -5.31
C ALA A 395 -18.68 13.86 -4.99
N THR A 396 -17.36 13.78 -5.21
CA THR A 396 -16.38 14.84 -4.86
C THR A 396 -15.83 15.59 -6.08
N ASN A 397 -16.12 15.15 -7.30
CA ASN A 397 -15.81 15.78 -8.58
C ASN A 397 -17.05 16.47 -9.15
#